data_b264a7b27c21d46a8adc4fbf53559232
#
_entry.id   b264a7b27c21d46a8adc4fbf53559232
#
_cell.length_a   1.000
_cell.length_b   1.000
_cell.length_c   1.000
_cell.angle_alpha   90.00
_cell.angle_beta   90.00
_cell.angle_gamma   90.00
#
_symmetry.space_group_name_H-M   'P 1'
#
loop_
_entity.id
_entity.type
_entity.pdbx_description
1 polymer ?
#
loop_
_entity_poly.entity_id
_entity_poly.type
_entity_poly.pdbx_seq_one_letter_code
_entity_poly.pdbx_strand_id
1 'polypeptide(L)'
;MLRLGITLLIGLLALPGVAVAEPPLIKPRLVVLTDIENEPDDTQSLVRLLLYANDIELRGLVATTSVHMKQGVHPESIKRVIQHYAQVLPRLRQHDRAYPDAALLLARVVTGQPGYGLQAIGDGRDSPGSELLLRELERPDPRPLWVSVWGGANTLAQALHSLKRTRPKAAVDAAVSRLRVYTISDQDDSGAWLRREFPGLFYIVSPGSYARPTWAAIHREIEGIDNQHVSNAWIVRNIQQGHGPLGAAYPDIAYGMEGDTPSFLGLIPNGLNAPEHPNWGGWGGRYELYTPRREDTDPDGFTGGVPVETETRPIWTNAVDRFRPVVPAAYGRPVKAGEREFNDALVTLWRWREAIQNDFAARLLWTTRAPAEANHAPVVRLAHATELHVRGGDWVTLDASPSSDPDGDSLSFLWLAYPEAGTLKAPLPLGTEVQARIGLRTPEVDAPATAHVIVQVTDKGTPALTRYQRVILHIEPKAP
;
A
#
# COMPACT_ATOMS: atom_id res chain seq x y z
N MET A 1 35.70 -15.78 72.72
CA MET A 1 35.76 -16.35 71.37
C MET A 1 34.69 -15.64 70.51
N LEU A 2 35.14 -14.62 69.77
CA LEU A 2 34.26 -13.81 68.91
C LEU A 2 34.31 -14.39 67.50
N ARG A 3 33.17 -14.79 66.94
CA ARG A 3 33.07 -15.21 65.55
C ARG A 3 32.60 -14.00 64.69
N LEU A 4 33.52 -13.52 63.82
CA LEU A 4 33.21 -12.53 62.78
C LEU A 4 32.51 -13.24 61.62
N GLY A 5 31.27 -12.87 61.32
CA GLY A 5 30.61 -13.27 60.08
C GLY A 5 30.89 -12.27 58.98
N ILE A 6 31.49 -12.72 57.88
CA ILE A 6 31.72 -11.93 56.68
C ILE A 6 30.52 -12.17 55.78
N THR A 7 29.71 -11.12 55.54
CA THR A 7 28.63 -11.13 54.57
C THR A 7 29.18 -10.69 53.20
N LEU A 8 29.20 -11.62 52.27
CA LEU A 8 29.61 -11.36 50.86
C LEU A 8 28.42 -10.73 50.08
N LEU A 9 28.54 -9.46 49.74
CA LEU A 9 27.59 -8.77 48.86
C LEU A 9 27.99 -9.08 47.43
N ILE A 10 27.22 -9.93 46.73
CA ILE A 10 27.35 -10.16 45.27
C ILE A 10 26.58 -9.08 44.55
N GLY A 11 27.26 -8.07 44.03
CA GLY A 11 26.72 -7.07 43.17
C GLY A 11 26.40 -7.67 41.78
N LEU A 12 25.15 -7.77 41.40
CA LEU A 12 24.75 -8.10 40.06
C LEU A 12 25.06 -6.91 39.12
N LEU A 13 26.15 -7.01 38.35
CA LEU A 13 26.40 -6.11 37.23
C LEU A 13 25.40 -6.42 36.10
N ALA A 14 24.42 -5.56 35.90
CA ALA A 14 23.56 -5.59 34.70
C ALA A 14 24.44 -5.22 33.49
N LEU A 15 24.68 -6.19 32.63
CA LEU A 15 25.29 -5.94 31.31
C LEU A 15 24.33 -5.10 30.47
N PRO A 16 24.80 -4.02 29.82
CA PRO A 16 23.96 -3.28 28.88
C PRO A 16 23.52 -4.22 27.76
N GLY A 17 22.20 -4.33 27.57
CA GLY A 17 21.64 -5.10 26.48
C GLY A 17 22.20 -4.58 25.14
N VAL A 18 22.82 -5.46 24.37
CA VAL A 18 23.22 -5.18 23.00
C VAL A 18 21.92 -4.92 22.21
N ALA A 19 21.68 -3.67 21.84
CA ALA A 19 20.62 -3.34 20.90
C ALA A 19 20.93 -4.08 19.60
N VAL A 20 20.16 -5.12 19.30
CA VAL A 20 20.21 -5.78 17.99
C VAL A 20 19.67 -4.75 17.00
N ALA A 21 20.54 -4.26 16.12
CA ALA A 21 20.13 -3.37 15.04
C ALA A 21 19.06 -4.10 14.20
N GLU A 22 17.92 -3.48 14.01
CA GLU A 22 16.91 -4.02 13.10
C GLU A 22 17.52 -4.20 11.70
N PRO A 23 17.24 -5.33 11.01
CA PRO A 23 17.72 -5.50 9.65
C PRO A 23 17.19 -4.35 8.79
N PRO A 24 17.99 -3.81 7.86
CA PRO A 24 17.57 -2.70 7.03
C PRO A 24 16.30 -3.09 6.27
N LEU A 25 15.33 -2.19 6.27
CA LEU A 25 14.06 -2.37 5.56
C LEU A 25 14.32 -2.64 4.06
N ILE A 26 13.88 -3.79 3.58
CA ILE A 26 14.01 -4.15 2.16
C ILE A 26 12.95 -3.39 1.38
N LYS A 27 13.36 -2.32 0.68
CA LYS A 27 12.44 -1.50 -0.11
C LYS A 27 11.88 -2.29 -1.31
N PRO A 28 10.57 -2.25 -1.56
CA PRO A 28 10.00 -2.78 -2.79
C PRO A 28 10.51 -1.99 -4.01
N ARG A 29 10.76 -2.69 -5.12
CA ARG A 29 11.18 -2.10 -6.40
C ARG A 29 9.94 -1.74 -7.21
N LEU A 30 9.81 -0.49 -7.66
CA LEU A 30 8.63 0.00 -8.36
C LEU A 30 9.00 0.69 -9.68
N VAL A 31 8.29 0.32 -10.76
CA VAL A 31 8.17 1.08 -12.00
C VAL A 31 6.73 1.58 -12.13
N VAL A 32 6.57 2.84 -12.50
CA VAL A 32 5.26 3.47 -12.75
C VAL A 32 5.08 3.69 -14.24
N LEU A 33 3.89 3.36 -14.76
CA LEU A 33 3.42 3.68 -16.10
C LEU A 33 2.27 4.69 -15.97
N THR A 34 2.47 5.93 -16.42
CA THR A 34 1.54 7.06 -16.18
C THR A 34 1.20 7.77 -17.48
N ASP A 35 -0.06 8.07 -17.71
CA ASP A 35 -0.55 8.92 -18.79
C ASP A 35 -0.71 10.39 -18.31
N ILE A 36 0.24 10.82 -17.48
CA ILE A 36 0.29 12.18 -16.91
C ILE A 36 -0.05 13.26 -17.94
N GLU A 37 -0.86 14.22 -17.56
CA GLU A 37 -1.53 15.27 -18.34
C GLU A 37 -2.88 14.84 -18.95
N ASN A 38 -3.29 13.58 -18.83
CA ASN A 38 -4.67 13.23 -19.15
C ASN A 38 -5.64 13.92 -18.20
N GLU A 39 -5.45 13.70 -16.90
CA GLU A 39 -6.19 14.35 -15.82
C GLU A 39 -5.26 14.64 -14.61
N PRO A 40 -5.72 15.40 -13.60
CA PRO A 40 -4.84 15.84 -12.50
C PRO A 40 -4.33 14.74 -11.58
N ASP A 41 -5.00 13.60 -11.50
CA ASP A 41 -4.76 12.58 -10.49
C ASP A 41 -3.40 11.87 -10.61
N ASP A 42 -2.85 11.70 -11.82
CA ASP A 42 -1.45 11.27 -12.05
C ASP A 42 -0.45 12.20 -11.35
N THR A 43 -0.62 13.51 -11.54
CA THR A 43 0.27 14.49 -10.90
C THR A 43 0.10 14.49 -9.38
N GLN A 44 -1.13 14.36 -8.88
CA GLN A 44 -1.44 14.22 -7.46
C GLN A 44 -0.76 12.97 -6.88
N SER A 45 -0.94 11.83 -7.53
CA SER A 45 -0.35 10.54 -7.15
C SER A 45 1.18 10.56 -7.20
N LEU A 46 1.78 11.25 -8.18
CA LEU A 46 3.23 11.40 -8.28
C LEU A 46 3.79 12.28 -7.15
N VAL A 47 3.12 13.37 -6.78
CA VAL A 47 3.51 14.21 -5.63
C VAL A 47 3.54 13.34 -4.37
N ARG A 48 2.49 12.55 -4.13
CA ARG A 48 2.46 11.62 -2.99
C ARG A 48 3.59 10.60 -3.08
N LEU A 49 3.76 9.92 -4.21
CA LEU A 49 4.75 8.86 -4.39
C LEU A 49 6.18 9.35 -4.10
N LEU A 50 6.52 10.56 -4.49
CA LEU A 50 7.83 11.15 -4.21
C LEU A 50 8.10 11.34 -2.72
N LEU A 51 7.07 11.56 -1.91
CA LEU A 51 7.18 11.63 -0.46
C LEU A 51 7.34 10.25 0.22
N TYR A 52 7.11 9.16 -0.52
CA TYR A 52 7.38 7.78 -0.09
C TYR A 52 8.60 7.16 -0.78
N ALA A 53 9.39 7.95 -1.52
CA ALA A 53 10.59 7.46 -2.18
C ALA A 53 11.72 7.04 -1.19
N ASN A 54 11.60 7.40 0.10
CA ASN A 54 12.42 6.84 1.17
C ASN A 54 12.06 5.39 1.51
N ASP A 55 10.81 4.97 1.30
CA ASP A 55 10.29 3.63 1.61
C ASP A 55 10.23 2.72 0.37
N ILE A 56 10.09 3.29 -0.83
CA ILE A 56 9.92 2.59 -2.11
C ILE A 56 11.10 2.91 -3.04
N GLU A 57 11.71 1.89 -3.63
CA GLU A 57 12.78 2.06 -4.62
C GLU A 57 12.18 2.30 -6.02
N LEU A 58 12.05 3.56 -6.43
CA LEU A 58 11.54 3.94 -7.75
C LEU A 58 12.57 3.58 -8.83
N ARG A 59 12.29 2.55 -9.63
CA ARG A 59 13.17 2.01 -10.68
C ARG A 59 12.91 2.62 -12.05
N GLY A 60 11.72 3.16 -12.29
CA GLY A 60 11.33 3.83 -13.50
C GLY A 60 10.06 4.65 -13.34
N LEU A 61 9.99 5.77 -14.06
CA LEU A 61 8.82 6.63 -14.21
C LEU A 61 8.61 6.80 -15.71
N VAL A 62 7.61 6.11 -16.25
CA VAL A 62 7.44 5.94 -17.69
C VAL A 62 6.17 6.66 -18.13
N ALA A 63 6.32 7.66 -19.00
CA ALA A 63 5.17 8.33 -19.61
C ALA A 63 4.56 7.42 -20.68
N THR A 64 3.27 7.08 -20.55
CA THR A 64 2.54 6.15 -21.44
C THR A 64 1.33 6.81 -22.09
N THR A 65 0.73 6.13 -23.06
CA THR A 65 -0.59 6.44 -23.59
C THR A 65 -1.68 5.75 -22.79
N SER A 66 -2.93 6.15 -22.98
CA SER A 66 -4.13 5.50 -22.48
C SER A 66 -5.30 5.65 -23.46
N VAL A 67 -6.45 5.08 -23.13
CA VAL A 67 -7.71 5.31 -23.87
C VAL A 67 -8.10 6.79 -23.89
N HIS A 68 -7.74 7.52 -22.84
CA HIS A 68 -8.03 8.95 -22.69
C HIS A 68 -6.98 9.85 -23.37
N MET A 69 -5.75 9.33 -23.54
CA MET A 69 -4.64 10.02 -24.21
C MET A 69 -3.93 9.07 -25.18
N LYS A 70 -4.55 8.88 -26.36
CA LYS A 70 -4.10 7.89 -27.36
C LYS A 70 -2.86 8.31 -28.14
N GLN A 71 -2.49 9.57 -28.09
CA GLN A 71 -1.38 10.12 -28.85
C GLN A 71 -0.51 11.01 -27.96
N GLY A 72 0.80 10.80 -28.07
CA GLY A 72 1.75 11.54 -27.26
C GLY A 72 1.95 10.95 -25.86
N VAL A 73 3.09 11.29 -25.30
CA VAL A 73 3.47 10.94 -23.92
C VAL A 73 4.23 12.14 -23.34
N HIS A 74 4.09 12.40 -22.04
CA HIS A 74 4.53 13.65 -21.41
C HIS A 74 5.59 13.48 -20.32
N PRO A 75 6.81 12.99 -20.64
CA PRO A 75 7.87 12.79 -19.63
C PRO A 75 8.33 14.10 -18.98
N GLU A 76 8.18 15.24 -19.65
CA GLU A 76 8.59 16.53 -19.10
C GLU A 76 7.71 16.95 -17.91
N SER A 77 6.45 16.52 -17.86
CA SER A 77 5.56 16.78 -16.72
C SER A 77 6.00 16.00 -15.49
N ILE A 78 6.42 14.73 -15.65
CA ILE A 78 7.05 13.96 -14.59
C ILE A 78 8.30 14.66 -14.07
N LYS A 79 9.18 15.14 -14.99
CA LYS A 79 10.41 15.84 -14.62
C LYS A 79 10.13 17.14 -13.85
N ARG A 80 9.09 17.90 -14.24
CA ARG A 80 8.69 19.11 -13.49
C ARG A 80 8.35 18.82 -12.04
N VAL A 81 7.58 17.76 -11.77
CA VAL A 81 7.23 17.37 -10.39
C VAL A 81 8.49 16.96 -9.62
N ILE A 82 9.41 16.21 -10.24
CA ILE A 82 10.70 15.86 -9.62
C ILE A 82 11.55 17.10 -9.33
N GLN A 83 11.50 18.15 -10.18
CA GLN A 83 12.20 19.41 -9.92
C GLN A 83 11.64 20.14 -8.70
N HIS A 84 10.31 20.06 -8.43
CA HIS A 84 9.73 20.55 -7.19
C HIS A 84 10.17 19.72 -5.96
N TYR A 85 10.23 18.40 -6.12
CA TYR A 85 10.81 17.51 -5.09
C TYR A 85 12.27 17.87 -4.78
N ALA A 86 13.08 18.17 -5.80
CA ALA A 86 14.49 18.54 -5.61
C ALA A 86 14.66 19.76 -4.69
N GLN A 87 13.73 20.71 -4.74
CA GLN A 87 13.79 21.93 -3.92
C GLN A 87 13.49 21.63 -2.44
N VAL A 88 12.69 20.62 -2.14
CA VAL A 88 12.35 20.23 -0.76
C VAL A 88 13.20 19.10 -0.21
N LEU A 89 13.96 18.41 -1.07
CA LEU A 89 14.79 17.28 -0.70
C LEU A 89 15.76 17.54 0.47
N PRO A 90 16.45 18.68 0.55
CA PRO A 90 17.32 18.98 1.70
C PRO A 90 16.59 18.94 3.04
N ARG A 91 15.32 19.34 3.06
CA ARG A 91 14.49 19.28 4.27
C ARG A 91 14.00 17.87 4.54
N LEU A 92 13.48 17.16 3.56
CA LEU A 92 13.07 15.74 3.68
C LEU A 92 14.19 14.86 4.22
N ARG A 93 15.44 15.08 3.81
CA ARG A 93 16.61 14.33 4.27
C ARG A 93 17.01 14.60 5.72
N GLN A 94 16.48 15.64 6.34
CA GLN A 94 16.63 15.83 7.79
C GLN A 94 15.75 14.86 8.57
N HIS A 95 14.59 14.49 8.02
CA HIS A 95 13.67 13.52 8.60
C HIS A 95 14.11 12.08 8.30
N ASP A 96 14.47 11.82 7.04
CA ASP A 96 15.00 10.50 6.63
C ASP A 96 16.04 10.64 5.52
N ARG A 97 17.26 10.21 5.79
CA ARG A 97 18.37 10.23 4.83
C ARG A 97 18.17 9.30 3.62
N ALA A 98 17.20 8.38 3.68
CA ALA A 98 16.94 7.41 2.63
C ALA A 98 16.20 7.99 1.41
N TYR A 99 15.78 9.26 1.44
CA TYR A 99 15.25 9.96 0.27
C TYR A 99 16.28 10.03 -0.87
N PRO A 100 15.94 9.55 -2.10
CA PRO A 100 16.87 9.49 -3.21
C PRO A 100 17.20 10.89 -3.77
N ASP A 101 18.34 10.98 -4.45
CA ASP A 101 18.69 12.19 -5.19
C ASP A 101 17.70 12.44 -6.33
N ALA A 102 17.31 13.70 -6.53
CA ALA A 102 16.45 14.10 -7.62
C ALA A 102 17.09 13.79 -9.00
N ALA A 103 18.42 13.93 -9.12
CA ALA A 103 19.14 13.59 -10.35
C ALA A 103 18.99 12.11 -10.71
N LEU A 104 18.98 11.22 -9.69
CA LEU A 104 18.74 9.79 -9.90
C LEU A 104 17.30 9.52 -10.39
N LEU A 105 16.31 10.22 -9.83
CA LEU A 105 14.91 10.11 -10.26
C LEU A 105 14.71 10.65 -11.67
N LEU A 106 15.30 11.81 -12.00
CA LEU A 106 15.26 12.39 -13.35
C LEU A 106 15.84 11.45 -14.41
N ALA A 107 16.93 10.76 -14.08
CA ALA A 107 17.56 9.77 -14.98
C ALA A 107 16.69 8.51 -15.21
N ARG A 108 15.66 8.28 -14.41
CA ARG A 108 14.70 7.18 -14.51
C ARG A 108 13.41 7.55 -15.21
N VAL A 109 13.26 8.81 -15.64
CA VAL A 109 12.12 9.25 -16.46
C VAL A 109 12.38 8.92 -17.91
N VAL A 110 11.51 8.12 -18.50
CA VAL A 110 11.60 7.69 -19.90
C VAL A 110 10.23 7.70 -20.57
N THR A 111 10.23 7.64 -21.91
CA THR A 111 9.00 7.49 -22.70
C THR A 111 8.65 6.03 -22.92
N GLY A 112 7.38 5.69 -22.76
CA GLY A 112 6.80 4.41 -23.17
C GLY A 112 6.50 4.36 -24.66
N GLN A 113 5.55 3.49 -25.04
CA GLN A 113 5.08 3.38 -26.41
C GLN A 113 4.40 4.70 -26.84
N PRO A 114 4.78 5.25 -28.03
CA PRO A 114 4.23 6.51 -28.49
C PRO A 114 2.79 6.40 -29.04
N GLY A 115 2.35 5.19 -29.36
CA GLY A 115 1.02 4.88 -29.86
C GLY A 115 0.22 4.07 -28.84
N TYR A 116 -1.09 4.06 -29.01
CA TYR A 116 -2.05 3.44 -28.11
C TYR A 116 -2.16 1.92 -28.32
N GLY A 117 -2.29 1.17 -27.23
CA GLY A 117 -2.71 -0.23 -27.19
C GLY A 117 -1.81 -1.21 -27.96
N LEU A 118 -2.37 -2.37 -28.28
CA LEU A 118 -1.65 -3.49 -28.93
C LEU A 118 -1.15 -3.14 -30.34
N GLN A 119 -1.78 -2.22 -31.03
CA GLN A 119 -1.31 -1.78 -32.34
C GLN A 119 0.08 -1.12 -32.30
N ALA A 120 0.51 -0.65 -31.13
CA ALA A 120 1.84 -0.06 -30.92
C ALA A 120 2.90 -1.08 -30.48
N ILE A 121 2.55 -2.37 -30.38
CA ILE A 121 3.43 -3.46 -29.95
C ILE A 121 3.90 -4.27 -31.16
N GLY A 122 5.08 -4.84 -31.07
CA GLY A 122 5.61 -5.76 -32.08
C GLY A 122 7.12 -5.69 -32.24
N ASP A 123 7.59 -6.39 -33.25
CA ASP A 123 9.02 -6.48 -33.56
C ASP A 123 9.60 -5.11 -33.97
N GLY A 124 10.72 -4.74 -33.35
CA GLY A 124 11.39 -3.47 -33.62
C GLY A 124 10.63 -2.24 -33.08
N ARG A 125 9.64 -2.42 -32.21
CA ARG A 125 8.87 -1.33 -31.64
C ARG A 125 9.25 -1.04 -30.18
N ASP A 126 10.44 -1.45 -29.75
CA ASP A 126 10.90 -1.15 -28.40
C ASP A 126 11.03 0.35 -28.18
N SER A 127 10.56 0.80 -27.04
CA SER A 127 10.68 2.18 -26.55
C SER A 127 11.68 2.24 -25.39
N PRO A 128 12.20 3.42 -25.03
CA PRO A 128 13.03 3.56 -23.83
C PRO A 128 12.40 2.97 -22.57
N GLY A 129 11.06 3.04 -22.44
CA GLY A 129 10.31 2.47 -21.32
C GLY A 129 10.25 0.94 -21.35
N SER A 130 9.99 0.33 -22.52
CA SER A 130 10.00 -1.13 -22.64
C SER A 130 11.40 -1.71 -22.43
N GLU A 131 12.45 -1.04 -22.92
CA GLU A 131 13.84 -1.41 -22.65
C GLU A 131 14.22 -1.27 -21.16
N LEU A 132 13.73 -0.22 -20.47
CA LEU A 132 13.93 -0.07 -19.04
C LEU A 132 13.28 -1.25 -18.29
N LEU A 133 12.03 -1.58 -18.60
CA LEU A 133 11.32 -2.71 -17.99
C LEU A 133 12.06 -4.02 -18.25
N LEU A 134 12.54 -4.26 -19.49
CA LEU A 134 13.29 -5.46 -19.83
C LEU A 134 14.57 -5.57 -18.99
N ARG A 135 15.35 -4.48 -18.88
CA ARG A 135 16.55 -4.46 -18.03
C ARG A 135 16.24 -4.72 -16.55
N GLU A 136 15.14 -4.19 -16.03
CA GLU A 136 14.74 -4.40 -14.62
C GLU A 136 14.21 -5.82 -14.37
N LEU A 137 13.56 -6.46 -15.34
CA LEU A 137 13.14 -7.86 -15.29
C LEU A 137 14.33 -8.82 -15.34
N GLU A 138 15.38 -8.49 -16.12
CA GLU A 138 16.60 -9.30 -16.26
C GLU A 138 17.63 -9.03 -15.14
N ARG A 139 17.42 -8.02 -14.30
CA ARG A 139 18.33 -7.71 -13.20
C ARG A 139 18.44 -8.90 -12.23
N PRO A 140 19.66 -9.27 -11.80
CA PRO A 140 19.88 -10.32 -10.80
C PRO A 140 19.53 -9.85 -9.38
N ASP A 141 18.27 -9.46 -9.18
CA ASP A 141 17.69 -9.02 -7.90
C ASP A 141 16.56 -10.00 -7.54
N PRO A 142 16.61 -10.68 -6.39
CA PRO A 142 15.59 -11.65 -6.01
C PRO A 142 14.25 -10.99 -5.63
N ARG A 143 14.25 -9.69 -5.32
CA ARG A 143 13.03 -8.97 -4.95
C ARG A 143 12.09 -8.86 -6.16
N PRO A 144 10.78 -9.02 -5.96
CA PRO A 144 9.80 -8.72 -7.00
C PRO A 144 9.97 -7.33 -7.60
N LEU A 145 9.67 -7.21 -8.89
CA LEU A 145 9.48 -5.92 -9.55
C LEU A 145 7.98 -5.61 -9.59
N TRP A 146 7.58 -4.56 -8.91
CA TRP A 146 6.23 -4.03 -9.00
C TRP A 146 6.13 -3.06 -10.18
N VAL A 147 5.03 -3.18 -10.92
CA VAL A 147 4.66 -2.26 -11.99
C VAL A 147 3.27 -1.71 -11.66
N SER A 148 3.23 -0.44 -11.31
CA SER A 148 2.02 0.33 -11.05
C SER A 148 1.59 1.00 -12.34
N VAL A 149 0.39 0.66 -12.83
CA VAL A 149 -0.12 1.12 -14.11
C VAL A 149 -1.26 2.09 -13.88
N TRP A 150 -1.03 3.36 -14.19
CA TRP A 150 -1.96 4.48 -14.04
C TRP A 150 -2.68 4.78 -15.35
N GLY A 151 -2.00 4.57 -16.49
CA GLY A 151 -2.55 4.67 -17.83
C GLY A 151 -2.65 3.31 -18.54
N GLY A 152 -2.25 3.25 -19.79
CA GLY A 152 -2.21 2.01 -20.57
C GLY A 152 -1.02 1.11 -20.22
N ALA A 153 -1.19 -0.20 -20.37
CA ALA A 153 -0.19 -1.21 -20.04
C ALA A 153 0.70 -1.60 -21.25
N ASN A 154 0.53 -0.96 -22.41
CA ASN A 154 1.19 -1.38 -23.66
C ASN A 154 2.71 -1.35 -23.62
N THR A 155 3.32 -0.46 -22.80
CA THR A 155 4.78 -0.44 -22.65
C THR A 155 5.29 -1.69 -21.92
N LEU A 156 4.56 -2.17 -20.90
CA LEU A 156 4.86 -3.45 -20.25
C LEU A 156 4.63 -4.62 -21.22
N ALA A 157 3.58 -4.55 -22.02
CA ALA A 157 3.28 -5.58 -23.01
C ALA A 157 4.38 -5.66 -24.08
N GLN A 158 4.93 -4.53 -24.55
CA GLN A 158 6.09 -4.52 -25.44
C GLN A 158 7.33 -5.15 -24.78
N ALA A 159 7.63 -4.82 -23.52
CA ALA A 159 8.76 -5.39 -22.82
C ALA A 159 8.65 -6.94 -22.72
N LEU A 160 7.46 -7.44 -22.37
CA LEU A 160 7.21 -8.90 -22.29
C LEU A 160 7.15 -9.57 -23.66
N HIS A 161 6.67 -8.87 -24.71
CA HIS A 161 6.75 -9.34 -26.10
C HIS A 161 8.22 -9.55 -26.50
N SER A 162 9.07 -8.54 -26.29
CA SER A 162 10.50 -8.60 -26.61
C SER A 162 11.23 -9.67 -25.78
N LEU A 163 10.90 -9.80 -24.48
CA LEU A 163 11.44 -10.86 -23.62
C LEU A 163 11.10 -12.25 -24.16
N LYS A 164 9.83 -12.49 -24.49
CA LYS A 164 9.34 -13.78 -25.00
C LYS A 164 10.00 -14.16 -26.34
N ARG A 165 10.24 -13.17 -27.20
CA ARG A 165 10.88 -13.39 -28.50
C ARG A 165 12.37 -13.66 -28.43
N THR A 166 13.07 -13.05 -27.47
CA THR A 166 14.54 -13.01 -27.45
C THR A 166 15.14 -13.93 -26.38
N ARG A 167 14.34 -14.50 -25.49
CA ARG A 167 14.83 -15.33 -24.39
C ARG A 167 14.20 -16.73 -24.38
N PRO A 168 14.93 -17.74 -23.87
CA PRO A 168 14.35 -19.08 -23.65
C PRO A 168 13.16 -19.02 -22.69
N LYS A 169 12.21 -19.93 -22.88
CA LYS A 169 10.99 -20.02 -22.05
C LYS A 169 11.29 -20.00 -20.55
N ALA A 170 12.31 -20.69 -20.08
CA ALA A 170 12.68 -20.72 -18.65
C ALA A 170 13.07 -19.35 -18.10
N ALA A 171 13.74 -18.49 -18.90
CA ALA A 171 14.09 -17.13 -18.52
C ALA A 171 12.84 -16.22 -18.50
N VAL A 172 11.93 -16.41 -19.44
CA VAL A 172 10.63 -15.72 -19.45
C VAL A 172 9.81 -16.08 -18.20
N ASP A 173 9.68 -17.38 -17.91
CA ASP A 173 8.94 -17.87 -16.74
C ASP A 173 9.55 -17.32 -15.43
N ALA A 174 10.88 -17.30 -15.33
CA ALA A 174 11.59 -16.74 -14.16
C ALA A 174 11.40 -15.24 -14.01
N ALA A 175 11.34 -14.47 -15.09
CA ALA A 175 11.05 -13.04 -15.04
C ALA A 175 9.59 -12.78 -14.65
N VAL A 176 8.63 -13.48 -15.27
CA VAL A 176 7.20 -13.37 -14.99
C VAL A 176 6.88 -13.75 -13.53
N SER A 177 7.54 -14.77 -12.97
CA SER A 177 7.33 -15.18 -11.57
C SER A 177 7.72 -14.11 -10.54
N ARG A 178 8.62 -13.19 -10.90
CA ARG A 178 9.04 -12.06 -10.06
C ARG A 178 8.34 -10.75 -10.39
N LEU A 179 7.48 -10.71 -11.40
CA LEU A 179 6.74 -9.52 -11.80
C LEU A 179 5.42 -9.44 -11.03
N ARG A 180 5.11 -8.27 -10.53
CA ARG A 180 3.85 -7.92 -9.85
C ARG A 180 3.24 -6.71 -10.54
N VAL A 181 2.06 -6.84 -11.07
CA VAL A 181 1.36 -5.77 -11.77
C VAL A 181 0.15 -5.34 -10.97
N TYR A 182 0.02 -4.05 -10.76
CA TYR A 182 -1.20 -3.46 -10.21
C TYR A 182 -1.67 -2.37 -11.17
N THR A 183 -2.82 -2.58 -11.78
CA THR A 183 -3.44 -1.65 -12.74
C THR A 183 -4.72 -1.10 -12.13
N ILE A 184 -4.91 0.23 -12.16
CA ILE A 184 -6.09 0.89 -11.60
C ILE A 184 -7.38 0.52 -12.35
N SER A 185 -7.28 0.37 -13.67
CA SER A 185 -8.30 -0.13 -14.61
C SER A 185 -7.59 -0.49 -15.92
N ASP A 186 -8.22 -1.28 -16.77
CA ASP A 186 -7.70 -1.46 -18.14
C ASP A 186 -7.96 -0.17 -18.94
N GLN A 187 -6.88 0.55 -19.27
CA GLN A 187 -6.95 1.77 -20.07
C GLN A 187 -6.40 1.58 -21.49
N ASP A 188 -6.14 0.34 -21.88
CA ASP A 188 -5.92 -0.10 -23.25
C ASP A 188 -6.19 -1.63 -23.34
N ASP A 189 -6.13 -2.16 -24.57
CA ASP A 189 -6.36 -3.59 -24.83
C ASP A 189 -5.17 -4.49 -24.47
N SER A 190 -4.06 -3.92 -24.02
CA SER A 190 -2.86 -4.70 -23.67
C SER A 190 -2.96 -5.34 -22.28
N GLY A 191 -3.78 -4.81 -21.35
CA GLY A 191 -4.00 -5.41 -20.05
C GLY A 191 -4.58 -6.83 -20.15
N ALA A 192 -5.68 -6.98 -20.87
CA ALA A 192 -6.30 -8.28 -21.14
C ALA A 192 -5.36 -9.22 -21.91
N TRP A 193 -4.61 -8.69 -22.90
CA TRP A 193 -3.61 -9.45 -23.63
C TRP A 193 -2.50 -9.99 -22.69
N LEU A 194 -1.96 -9.18 -21.80
CA LEU A 194 -0.95 -9.59 -20.82
C LEU A 194 -1.44 -10.75 -19.94
N ARG A 195 -2.66 -10.66 -19.44
CA ARG A 195 -3.26 -11.69 -18.60
C ARG A 195 -3.48 -13.01 -19.34
N ARG A 196 -3.85 -12.95 -20.60
CA ARG A 196 -4.05 -14.12 -21.47
C ARG A 196 -2.72 -14.76 -21.89
N GLU A 197 -1.74 -13.94 -22.28
CA GLU A 197 -0.47 -14.39 -22.83
C GLU A 197 0.48 -14.93 -21.75
N PHE A 198 0.37 -14.41 -20.52
CA PHE A 198 1.19 -14.79 -19.37
C PHE A 198 0.31 -15.25 -18.20
N PRO A 199 -0.26 -16.48 -18.26
CA PRO A 199 -1.23 -16.94 -17.26
C PRO A 199 -0.68 -17.06 -15.84
N GLY A 200 0.66 -17.14 -15.67
CA GLY A 200 1.34 -17.13 -14.37
C GLY A 200 1.63 -15.72 -13.82
N LEU A 201 1.28 -14.66 -14.56
CA LEU A 201 1.55 -13.30 -14.13
C LEU A 201 0.66 -12.90 -12.94
N PHE A 202 1.29 -12.45 -11.85
CA PHE A 202 0.58 -11.82 -10.75
C PHE A 202 0.00 -10.47 -11.21
N TYR A 203 -1.32 -10.34 -11.16
CA TYR A 203 -2.00 -9.19 -11.70
C TYR A 203 -3.19 -8.76 -10.83
N ILE A 204 -3.14 -7.53 -10.30
CA ILE A 204 -4.24 -6.90 -9.57
C ILE A 204 -4.89 -5.89 -10.51
N VAL A 205 -6.21 -6.00 -10.71
CA VAL A 205 -7.00 -5.05 -11.50
C VAL A 205 -8.48 -5.19 -11.22
N SER A 206 -9.24 -4.10 -11.36
CA SER A 206 -10.68 -4.09 -11.57
C SER A 206 -10.93 -3.77 -13.04
N PRO A 207 -11.01 -4.77 -13.93
CA PRO A 207 -11.10 -4.51 -15.36
C PRO A 207 -12.40 -3.76 -15.69
N GLY A 208 -12.29 -2.76 -16.55
CA GLY A 208 -13.45 -2.05 -17.10
C GLY A 208 -14.26 -1.21 -16.13
N SER A 209 -13.72 -0.84 -14.95
CA SER A 209 -14.48 -0.01 -14.01
C SER A 209 -13.60 0.97 -13.25
N TYR A 210 -14.03 2.24 -13.22
CA TYR A 210 -13.50 3.31 -12.38
C TYR A 210 -14.31 3.50 -11.08
N ALA A 211 -15.32 2.68 -10.81
CA ALA A 211 -16.12 2.74 -9.58
C ALA A 211 -15.63 1.75 -8.51
N ARG A 212 -14.50 1.06 -8.76
CA ARG A 212 -13.98 -0.05 -7.94
C ARG A 212 -12.78 0.35 -7.08
N PRO A 213 -12.37 -0.50 -6.12
CA PRO A 213 -11.33 -0.16 -5.15
C PRO A 213 -10.01 0.29 -5.76
N THR A 214 -9.63 -0.25 -6.90
CA THR A 214 -8.35 0.04 -7.57
C THR A 214 -8.20 1.51 -7.97
N TRP A 215 -9.31 2.26 -8.13
CA TRP A 215 -9.32 3.68 -8.45
C TRP A 215 -10.15 4.50 -7.46
N ALA A 216 -11.42 4.12 -7.20
CA ALA A 216 -12.37 4.97 -6.51
C ALA A 216 -12.24 4.98 -4.98
N ALA A 217 -11.69 3.93 -4.36
CA ALA A 217 -11.80 3.75 -2.92
C ALA A 217 -11.09 4.81 -2.08
N ILE A 218 -10.07 5.47 -2.64
CA ILE A 218 -9.36 6.52 -1.90
C ILE A 218 -10.17 7.81 -1.80
N HIS A 219 -10.92 8.18 -2.85
CA HIS A 219 -11.56 9.49 -2.96
C HIS A 219 -13.09 9.47 -2.90
N ARG A 220 -13.73 8.32 -3.10
CA ARG A 220 -15.20 8.27 -3.11
C ARG A 220 -15.78 8.80 -1.80
N GLU A 221 -16.70 9.74 -1.91
CA GLU A 221 -17.52 10.15 -0.77
C GLU A 221 -18.46 9.02 -0.35
N ILE A 222 -18.42 8.69 0.93
CA ILE A 222 -19.22 7.60 1.51
C ILE A 222 -20.24 8.22 2.47
N GLU A 223 -21.51 8.00 2.21
CA GLU A 223 -22.58 8.49 3.06
C GLU A 223 -22.50 7.88 4.47
N GLY A 224 -22.51 8.72 5.50
CA GLY A 224 -22.52 8.29 6.91
C GLY A 224 -21.15 8.12 7.55
N ILE A 225 -20.08 8.56 6.87
CA ILE A 225 -18.75 8.72 7.46
C ILE A 225 -18.23 10.15 7.25
N ASP A 226 -17.14 10.49 7.94
CA ASP A 226 -16.43 11.74 7.69
C ASP A 226 -15.64 11.67 6.37
N ASN A 227 -15.99 12.55 5.43
CA ASN A 227 -15.35 12.69 4.12
C ASN A 227 -14.43 13.91 4.03
N GLN A 228 -14.16 14.61 5.15
CA GLN A 228 -13.34 15.83 5.11
C GLN A 228 -11.99 15.62 4.45
N HIS A 229 -11.35 14.46 4.68
CA HIS A 229 -10.00 14.13 4.19
C HIS A 229 -9.86 14.03 2.66
N VAL A 230 -10.97 14.02 1.92
CA VAL A 230 -10.98 14.02 0.45
C VAL A 230 -11.58 15.30 -0.14
N SER A 231 -11.88 16.28 0.70
CA SER A 231 -12.44 17.55 0.27
C SER A 231 -11.35 18.49 -0.24
N ASN A 232 -11.72 19.36 -1.20
CA ASN A 232 -10.84 20.43 -1.68
C ASN A 232 -10.34 21.32 -0.53
N ALA A 233 -11.19 21.62 0.47
CA ALA A 233 -10.80 22.43 1.63
C ALA A 233 -9.71 21.77 2.47
N TRP A 234 -9.73 20.43 2.61
CA TRP A 234 -8.69 19.70 3.31
C TRP A 234 -7.39 19.68 2.49
N ILE A 235 -7.49 19.45 1.18
CA ILE A 235 -6.35 19.41 0.25
C ILE A 235 -5.64 20.76 0.23
N VAL A 236 -6.38 21.86 0.06
CA VAL A 236 -5.82 23.21 0.09
C VAL A 236 -5.00 23.43 1.36
N ARG A 237 -5.56 23.07 2.51
CA ARG A 237 -4.96 23.36 3.82
C ARG A 237 -3.78 22.45 4.15
N ASN A 238 -3.88 21.15 3.83
CA ASN A 238 -2.93 20.16 4.30
C ASN A 238 -1.92 19.71 3.24
N ILE A 239 -2.17 20.04 1.97
CA ILE A 239 -1.35 19.60 0.85
C ILE A 239 -0.77 20.79 0.07
N GLN A 240 -1.61 21.69 -0.43
CA GLN A 240 -1.18 22.72 -1.38
C GLN A 240 -0.54 23.94 -0.71
N GLN A 241 -1.14 24.48 0.35
CA GLN A 241 -0.74 25.75 0.94
C GLN A 241 0.24 25.55 2.10
N GLY A 242 1.38 26.26 2.05
CA GLY A 242 2.36 26.25 3.13
C GLY A 242 3.29 25.05 3.17
N HIS A 243 3.25 24.18 2.14
CA HIS A 243 4.03 22.93 2.07
C HIS A 243 5.11 22.93 0.99
N GLY A 244 5.65 24.12 0.71
CA GLY A 244 6.73 24.30 -0.25
C GLY A 244 6.33 24.06 -1.71
N PRO A 245 7.31 24.09 -2.63
CA PRO A 245 7.02 23.94 -4.06
C PRO A 245 6.44 22.60 -4.46
N LEU A 246 6.71 21.52 -3.71
CA LEU A 246 6.13 20.21 -4.02
C LEU A 246 4.63 20.16 -3.67
N GLY A 247 4.22 20.72 -2.52
CA GLY A 247 2.81 20.85 -2.18
C GLY A 247 2.05 21.77 -3.14
N ALA A 248 2.67 22.89 -3.53
CA ALA A 248 2.10 23.82 -4.50
C ALA A 248 1.96 23.23 -5.92
N ALA A 249 2.72 22.18 -6.25
CA ALA A 249 2.61 21.44 -7.51
C ALA A 249 1.45 20.45 -7.56
N TYR A 250 0.79 20.18 -6.43
CA TYR A 250 -0.38 19.30 -6.36
C TYR A 250 -1.59 20.01 -6.96
N PRO A 251 -2.16 19.52 -8.09
CA PRO A 251 -3.28 20.20 -8.74
C PRO A 251 -4.60 20.02 -8.01
N ASP A 252 -5.58 20.86 -8.35
CA ASP A 252 -6.95 20.71 -7.89
C ASP A 252 -7.60 19.43 -8.42
N ILE A 253 -8.60 18.93 -7.70
CA ILE A 253 -9.37 17.74 -8.10
C ILE A 253 -10.26 18.10 -9.28
N ALA A 254 -10.23 17.23 -10.32
CA ALA A 254 -11.17 17.32 -11.44
C ALA A 254 -12.25 16.21 -11.37
N TYR A 255 -11.85 14.94 -11.47
CA TYR A 255 -12.80 13.80 -11.49
C TYR A 255 -12.72 12.97 -10.20
N GLY A 256 -11.53 12.81 -9.65
CA GLY A 256 -11.26 12.15 -8.39
C GLY A 256 -9.91 12.57 -7.86
N MET A 257 -9.73 12.47 -6.54
CA MET A 257 -8.44 12.71 -5.92
C MET A 257 -7.60 11.45 -6.03
N GLU A 258 -6.44 11.54 -6.70
CA GLU A 258 -5.44 10.49 -6.64
C GLU A 258 -5.96 9.08 -6.99
N GLY A 259 -6.68 8.94 -8.10
CA GLY A 259 -7.20 7.65 -8.56
C GLY A 259 -6.11 6.57 -8.74
N ASP A 260 -4.88 6.96 -9.03
CA ASP A 260 -3.74 6.05 -9.25
C ASP A 260 -3.06 5.58 -7.97
N THR A 261 -3.23 6.36 -6.90
CA THR A 261 -2.54 6.14 -5.61
C THR A 261 -2.77 4.76 -5.00
N PRO A 262 -3.96 4.12 -5.06
CA PRO A 262 -4.16 2.76 -4.54
C PRO A 262 -3.13 1.75 -5.04
N SER A 263 -2.64 1.90 -6.27
CA SER A 263 -1.74 0.96 -6.93
C SER A 263 -0.35 0.82 -6.28
N PHE A 264 0.06 1.77 -5.45
CA PHE A 264 1.34 1.69 -4.72
C PHE A 264 1.22 1.79 -3.19
N LEU A 265 0.06 2.19 -2.65
CA LEU A 265 -0.12 2.31 -1.19
C LEU A 265 0.16 1.02 -0.44
N GLY A 266 -0.14 -0.14 -1.06
CA GLY A 266 0.15 -1.45 -0.50
C GLY A 266 1.63 -1.76 -0.32
N LEU A 267 2.52 -0.98 -0.92
CA LEU A 267 3.98 -1.14 -0.83
C LEU A 267 4.60 -0.38 0.35
N ILE A 268 3.85 0.51 1.00
CA ILE A 268 4.33 1.31 2.13
C ILE A 268 4.45 0.40 3.36
N PRO A 269 5.62 0.37 4.04
CA PRO A 269 5.87 -0.51 5.17
C PRO A 269 5.25 0.04 6.46
N ASN A 270 3.95 -0.06 6.59
CA ASN A 270 3.17 0.47 7.72
C ASN A 270 2.80 -0.58 8.80
N GLY A 271 3.23 -1.85 8.62
CA GLY A 271 2.92 -2.97 9.51
C GLY A 271 1.56 -3.66 9.25
N LEU A 272 0.69 -3.04 8.43
CA LEU A 272 -0.57 -3.61 7.95
C LEU A 272 -0.42 -4.27 6.58
N ASN A 273 0.29 -3.59 5.67
CA ASN A 273 0.44 -4.00 4.28
C ASN A 273 1.22 -5.31 4.14
N ALA A 274 0.73 -6.17 3.25
CA ALA A 274 1.37 -7.43 2.87
C ALA A 274 1.25 -7.59 1.35
N PRO A 275 2.09 -6.93 0.54
CA PRO A 275 1.88 -6.80 -0.90
C PRO A 275 1.85 -8.13 -1.65
N GLU A 276 2.56 -9.17 -1.17
CA GLU A 276 2.53 -10.51 -1.74
C GLU A 276 1.22 -11.28 -1.43
N HIS A 277 0.36 -10.73 -0.54
CA HIS A 277 -0.91 -11.30 -0.11
C HIS A 277 -2.05 -10.29 -0.31
N PRO A 278 -2.50 -10.05 -1.55
CA PRO A 278 -3.57 -9.08 -1.81
C PRO A 278 -4.87 -9.35 -1.06
N ASN A 279 -5.12 -10.61 -0.71
CA ASN A 279 -6.28 -11.04 0.07
C ASN A 279 -6.21 -10.71 1.57
N TRP A 280 -5.06 -10.22 2.07
CA TRP A 280 -4.94 -9.81 3.47
C TRP A 280 -5.40 -8.37 3.71
N GLY A 281 -5.46 -7.56 2.66
CA GLY A 281 -5.89 -6.17 2.75
C GLY A 281 -4.86 -5.25 3.40
N GLY A 282 -5.08 -3.96 3.24
CA GLY A 282 -4.21 -2.89 3.70
C GLY A 282 -4.51 -1.58 2.99
N TRP A 283 -3.55 -0.66 2.98
CA TRP A 283 -3.73 0.65 2.35
C TRP A 283 -3.93 0.58 0.82
N GLY A 284 -3.44 -0.47 0.16
CA GLY A 284 -3.66 -0.71 -1.27
C GLY A 284 -4.98 -1.43 -1.61
N GLY A 285 -5.85 -1.64 -0.62
CA GLY A 285 -7.09 -2.40 -0.78
C GLY A 285 -6.94 -3.90 -0.47
N ARG A 286 -8.04 -4.65 -0.57
CA ARG A 286 -8.08 -6.12 -0.50
C ARG A 286 -8.67 -6.69 -1.78
N TYR A 287 -8.07 -7.76 -2.27
CA TYR A 287 -8.44 -8.41 -3.53
C TYR A 287 -8.53 -9.92 -3.34
N GLU A 288 -9.40 -10.57 -4.09
CA GLU A 288 -9.56 -12.02 -4.12
C GLU A 288 -9.10 -12.60 -5.45
N LEU A 289 -8.57 -13.82 -5.42
CA LEU A 289 -8.09 -14.50 -6.61
C LEU A 289 -9.21 -15.37 -7.19
N TYR A 290 -9.84 -14.92 -8.25
CA TYR A 290 -10.87 -15.68 -8.97
C TYR A 290 -10.96 -15.21 -10.43
N THR A 291 -11.65 -15.99 -11.27
CA THR A 291 -11.97 -15.61 -12.65
C THR A 291 -13.28 -14.82 -12.63
N PRO A 292 -13.26 -13.48 -12.81
CA PRO A 292 -14.48 -12.68 -12.77
C PRO A 292 -15.34 -12.96 -14.01
N ARG A 293 -16.66 -12.91 -13.83
CA ARG A 293 -17.59 -12.94 -14.93
C ARG A 293 -17.65 -11.56 -15.60
N ARG A 294 -18.12 -11.50 -16.83
CA ARG A 294 -18.18 -10.23 -17.57
C ARG A 294 -19.03 -9.17 -16.86
N GLU A 295 -20.13 -9.55 -16.27
CA GLU A 295 -21.00 -8.67 -15.49
C GLU A 295 -20.36 -8.14 -14.20
N ASP A 296 -19.34 -8.82 -13.67
CA ASP A 296 -18.58 -8.39 -12.51
C ASP A 296 -17.46 -7.37 -12.89
N THR A 297 -17.06 -7.36 -14.15
CA THR A 297 -15.94 -6.51 -14.65
C THR A 297 -16.41 -5.15 -15.17
N ASP A 298 -17.66 -5.02 -15.57
CA ASP A 298 -18.25 -3.77 -16.06
C ASP A 298 -19.65 -3.52 -15.44
N PRO A 299 -19.74 -3.39 -14.11
CA PRO A 299 -21.03 -3.25 -13.43
C PRO A 299 -21.74 -1.91 -13.72
N ASP A 300 -20.97 -0.88 -14.07
CA ASP A 300 -21.48 0.49 -14.26
C ASP A 300 -21.56 0.88 -15.73
N GLY A 301 -21.17 -0.01 -16.66
CA GLY A 301 -21.18 0.23 -18.09
C GLY A 301 -20.21 1.28 -18.60
N PHE A 302 -19.25 1.70 -17.75
CA PHE A 302 -18.22 2.68 -18.11
C PHE A 302 -16.83 2.07 -18.07
N THR A 303 -16.24 1.85 -19.25
CA THR A 303 -14.91 1.27 -19.44
C THR A 303 -13.88 2.29 -19.94
N GLY A 304 -14.23 3.57 -20.00
CA GLY A 304 -13.40 4.58 -20.67
C GLY A 304 -13.29 4.39 -22.19
N GLY A 305 -14.08 3.45 -22.77
CA GLY A 305 -14.01 3.09 -24.19
C GLY A 305 -13.07 1.93 -24.51
N VAL A 306 -12.49 1.27 -23.50
CA VAL A 306 -11.76 0.02 -23.67
C VAL A 306 -12.75 -1.14 -23.72
N PRO A 307 -12.72 -2.02 -24.74
CA PRO A 307 -13.59 -3.21 -24.76
C PRO A 307 -13.29 -4.13 -23.58
N VAL A 308 -14.32 -4.50 -22.83
CA VAL A 308 -14.18 -5.49 -21.76
C VAL A 308 -14.09 -6.87 -22.37
N GLU A 309 -12.94 -7.52 -22.18
CA GLU A 309 -12.71 -8.92 -22.56
C GLU A 309 -13.10 -9.85 -21.41
N THR A 310 -13.54 -11.07 -21.77
CA THR A 310 -13.81 -12.11 -20.78
C THR A 310 -12.50 -12.65 -20.23
N GLU A 311 -12.34 -12.63 -18.92
CA GLU A 311 -11.17 -13.23 -18.27
C GLU A 311 -11.16 -14.75 -18.41
N THR A 312 -10.01 -15.32 -18.73
CA THR A 312 -9.85 -16.76 -18.98
C THR A 312 -9.09 -17.47 -17.86
N ARG A 313 -8.67 -16.76 -16.84
CA ARG A 313 -7.94 -17.26 -15.68
C ARG A 313 -8.26 -16.46 -14.42
N PRO A 314 -7.94 -16.97 -13.22
CA PRO A 314 -8.00 -16.18 -12.01
C PRO A 314 -7.05 -14.96 -12.08
N ILE A 315 -7.54 -13.84 -11.59
CA ILE A 315 -6.80 -12.59 -11.36
C ILE A 315 -7.10 -12.09 -9.96
N TRP A 316 -6.23 -11.28 -9.38
CA TRP A 316 -6.54 -10.56 -8.16
C TRP A 316 -7.48 -9.39 -8.52
N THR A 317 -8.71 -9.47 -8.04
CA THR A 317 -9.73 -8.47 -8.34
C THR A 317 -10.64 -8.24 -7.14
N ASN A 318 -11.72 -7.53 -7.32
CA ASN A 318 -12.61 -7.00 -6.29
C ASN A 318 -12.96 -8.00 -5.19
N ALA A 319 -12.67 -7.63 -3.96
CA ALA A 319 -13.12 -8.28 -2.74
C ALA A 319 -14.11 -7.37 -2.00
N VAL A 320 -14.85 -7.89 -1.05
CA VAL A 320 -15.81 -7.14 -0.24
C VAL A 320 -15.46 -7.28 1.23
N ASP A 321 -15.38 -6.16 1.94
CA ASP A 321 -15.19 -6.13 3.38
C ASP A 321 -16.45 -5.69 4.10
N ARG A 322 -16.62 -6.18 5.34
CA ARG A 322 -17.58 -5.66 6.31
C ARG A 322 -16.85 -4.78 7.31
N PHE A 323 -17.39 -3.60 7.56
CA PHE A 323 -16.75 -2.67 8.46
C PHE A 323 -17.76 -1.83 9.24
N ARG A 324 -17.55 -1.74 10.55
CA ARG A 324 -18.20 -0.76 11.43
C ARG A 324 -17.15 0.22 11.91
N PRO A 325 -17.24 1.51 11.56
CA PRO A 325 -16.35 2.52 12.08
C PRO A 325 -16.37 2.54 13.61
N VAL A 326 -15.20 2.76 14.21
CA VAL A 326 -15.10 2.96 15.65
C VAL A 326 -15.36 4.44 15.94
N VAL A 327 -16.25 4.71 16.87
CA VAL A 327 -16.68 6.06 17.24
C VAL A 327 -16.47 6.33 18.73
N PRO A 328 -16.32 7.60 19.16
CA PRO A 328 -16.25 7.94 20.59
C PRO A 328 -17.44 7.39 21.38
N ALA A 329 -17.20 6.86 22.57
CA ALA A 329 -18.25 6.38 23.46
C ALA A 329 -18.62 7.44 24.50
N ALA A 330 -19.91 7.49 24.88
CA ALA A 330 -20.40 8.52 25.81
C ALA A 330 -19.95 8.29 27.26
N TYR A 331 -19.82 7.02 27.71
CA TYR A 331 -19.50 6.68 29.09
C TYR A 331 -18.65 5.43 29.22
N GLY A 332 -17.67 5.43 30.11
CA GLY A 332 -16.96 4.25 30.63
C GLY A 332 -15.99 3.54 29.67
N ARG A 333 -16.09 3.80 28.37
CA ARG A 333 -15.15 3.33 27.33
C ARG A 333 -14.76 4.49 26.44
N PRO A 334 -13.51 4.59 25.99
CA PRO A 334 -13.09 5.69 25.12
C PRO A 334 -13.76 5.63 23.74
N VAL A 335 -14.05 4.42 23.24
CA VAL A 335 -14.65 4.19 21.92
C VAL A 335 -15.64 3.01 21.93
N LYS A 336 -16.53 2.97 20.94
CA LYS A 336 -17.48 1.87 20.67
C LYS A 336 -17.58 1.62 19.16
N ALA A 337 -18.11 0.46 18.76
CA ALA A 337 -18.51 0.23 17.37
C ALA A 337 -19.64 1.19 16.97
N GLY A 338 -19.55 1.77 15.79
CA GLY A 338 -20.61 2.58 15.19
C GLY A 338 -21.88 1.77 14.92
N GLU A 339 -22.99 2.45 14.68
CA GLU A 339 -24.29 1.79 14.44
C GLU A 339 -24.39 1.23 13.03
N ARG A 340 -23.83 1.95 12.03
CA ARG A 340 -23.87 1.54 10.62
C ARG A 340 -22.77 0.54 10.30
N GLU A 341 -23.15 -0.56 9.66
CA GLU A 341 -22.23 -1.50 9.05
C GLU A 341 -22.18 -1.24 7.53
N PHE A 342 -20.97 -1.18 7.01
CA PHE A 342 -20.71 -1.08 5.59
C PHE A 342 -20.29 -2.46 5.07
N ASN A 343 -20.78 -2.83 3.90
CA ASN A 343 -20.47 -4.09 3.24
C ASN A 343 -20.31 -3.84 1.74
N ASP A 344 -19.11 -3.49 1.32
CA ASP A 344 -18.83 -3.02 -0.02
C ASP A 344 -17.35 -3.24 -0.38
N ALA A 345 -17.03 -3.26 -1.66
CA ALA A 345 -15.66 -3.42 -2.13
C ALA A 345 -14.78 -2.18 -1.84
N LEU A 346 -15.34 -0.98 -1.86
CA LEU A 346 -14.58 0.24 -1.56
C LEU A 346 -14.11 0.28 -0.10
N VAL A 347 -14.82 -0.41 0.82
CA VAL A 347 -14.44 -0.53 2.24
C VAL A 347 -13.02 -1.06 2.40
N THR A 348 -12.60 -1.95 1.52
CA THR A 348 -11.28 -2.61 1.59
C THR A 348 -10.12 -1.62 1.68
N LEU A 349 -10.30 -0.39 1.18
CA LEU A 349 -9.31 0.68 1.23
C LEU A 349 -9.80 1.87 2.08
N TRP A 350 -11.02 2.42 1.84
CA TRP A 350 -11.40 3.67 2.48
C TRP A 350 -11.46 3.59 4.02
N ARG A 351 -11.63 2.40 4.60
CA ARG A 351 -11.56 2.21 6.06
C ARG A 351 -10.23 2.67 6.67
N TRP A 352 -9.18 2.79 5.88
CA TRP A 352 -7.84 3.23 6.29
C TRP A 352 -7.55 4.68 5.90
N ARG A 353 -8.48 5.34 5.22
CA ARG A 353 -8.28 6.63 4.53
C ARG A 353 -7.79 7.74 5.45
N GLU A 354 -8.33 7.85 6.67
CA GLU A 354 -7.87 8.86 7.63
C GLU A 354 -6.37 8.71 7.93
N ALA A 355 -5.91 7.50 8.21
CA ALA A 355 -4.50 7.23 8.46
C ALA A 355 -3.63 7.49 7.21
N ILE A 356 -4.11 7.12 6.02
CA ILE A 356 -3.44 7.39 4.73
C ILE A 356 -3.27 8.90 4.52
N GLN A 357 -4.31 9.67 4.77
CA GLN A 357 -4.29 11.12 4.54
C GLN A 357 -3.46 11.86 5.59
N ASN A 358 -3.55 11.46 6.85
CA ASN A 358 -2.73 12.05 7.91
C ASN A 358 -1.23 11.79 7.70
N ASP A 359 -0.85 10.59 7.27
CA ASP A 359 0.55 10.26 6.95
C ASP A 359 1.07 11.10 5.77
N PHE A 360 0.24 11.30 4.75
CA PHE A 360 0.57 12.17 3.62
C PHE A 360 0.75 13.63 4.06
N ALA A 361 -0.18 14.17 4.85
CA ALA A 361 -0.12 15.52 5.37
C ALA A 361 1.15 15.75 6.24
N ALA A 362 1.50 14.78 7.09
CA ALA A 362 2.73 14.85 7.88
C ALA A 362 3.98 14.90 7.00
N ARG A 363 4.06 14.05 5.97
CA ARG A 363 5.20 14.05 5.04
C ARG A 363 5.29 15.35 4.23
N LEU A 364 4.17 16.02 3.96
CA LEU A 364 4.18 17.37 3.38
C LEU A 364 4.70 18.43 4.37
N LEU A 365 4.37 18.31 5.65
CA LEU A 365 4.99 19.17 6.66
C LEU A 365 6.52 19.01 6.72
N TRP A 366 7.04 17.78 6.49
CA TRP A 366 8.48 17.53 6.42
C TRP A 366 9.18 18.29 5.29
N THR A 367 8.46 18.76 4.27
CA THR A 367 9.05 19.54 3.18
C THR A 367 9.49 20.95 3.63
N THR A 368 8.92 21.46 4.72
CA THR A 368 9.14 22.83 5.19
C THR A 368 9.58 22.94 6.64
N ARG A 369 9.31 21.94 7.48
CA ARG A 369 9.61 21.96 8.92
C ARG A 369 10.85 21.14 9.25
N ALA A 370 11.51 21.50 10.35
CA ALA A 370 12.59 20.70 10.92
C ALA A 370 12.01 19.48 11.67
N PRO A 371 12.79 18.39 11.90
CA PRO A 371 12.30 17.21 12.60
C PRO A 371 11.64 17.50 13.96
N ALA A 372 12.18 18.40 14.75
CA ALA A 372 11.61 18.78 16.04
C ALA A 372 10.27 19.59 15.96
N GLU A 373 9.84 19.96 14.75
CA GLU A 373 8.65 20.78 14.49
C GLU A 373 7.57 20.00 13.73
N ALA A 374 7.81 18.73 13.43
CA ALA A 374 6.92 17.89 12.64
C ALA A 374 6.77 16.52 13.29
N ASN A 375 5.59 15.93 13.16
CA ASN A 375 5.27 14.64 13.72
C ASN A 375 5.88 13.48 12.91
N HIS A 376 6.30 12.42 13.60
CA HIS A 376 6.78 11.16 13.05
C HIS A 376 5.93 10.01 13.60
N ALA A 377 5.73 8.99 12.76
CA ALA A 377 4.86 7.89 13.11
C ALA A 377 5.41 6.99 14.23
N PRO A 378 4.55 6.40 15.06
CA PRO A 378 4.95 5.50 16.12
C PRO A 378 5.66 4.24 15.58
N VAL A 379 6.51 3.64 16.39
CA VAL A 379 7.15 2.35 16.14
C VAL A 379 6.37 1.28 16.89
N VAL A 380 5.63 0.45 16.15
CA VAL A 380 4.84 -0.63 16.74
C VAL A 380 5.73 -1.84 17.01
N ARG A 381 5.72 -2.32 18.25
CA ARG A 381 6.43 -3.52 18.68
C ARG A 381 5.53 -4.42 19.49
N LEU A 382 5.60 -5.73 19.23
CA LEU A 382 4.90 -6.75 19.99
C LEU A 382 5.88 -7.44 20.97
N ALA A 383 5.35 -7.83 22.13
CA ALA A 383 6.07 -8.67 23.09
C ALA A 383 6.04 -10.17 22.72
N HIS A 384 5.52 -10.50 21.54
CA HIS A 384 5.37 -11.86 21.03
C HIS A 384 5.60 -11.89 19.50
N ALA A 385 5.65 -13.09 18.91
CA ALA A 385 5.75 -13.26 17.47
C ALA A 385 4.48 -12.76 16.75
N THR A 386 4.62 -12.41 15.48
CA THR A 386 3.50 -12.01 14.61
C THR A 386 2.65 -13.18 14.14
N GLU A 387 3.17 -14.40 14.20
CA GLU A 387 2.44 -15.63 13.92
C GLU A 387 2.41 -16.50 15.18
N LEU A 388 1.21 -16.89 15.61
CA LEU A 388 1.00 -17.67 16.83
C LEU A 388 0.26 -18.96 16.47
N HIS A 389 0.82 -20.09 16.88
CA HIS A 389 0.20 -21.40 16.75
C HIS A 389 -0.52 -21.76 18.07
N VAL A 390 -1.82 -21.92 18.00
CA VAL A 390 -2.70 -22.09 19.16
C VAL A 390 -3.76 -23.16 18.89
N ARG A 391 -4.42 -23.65 19.92
CA ARG A 391 -5.56 -24.59 19.79
C ARG A 391 -6.89 -23.89 20.02
N GLY A 392 -7.93 -24.44 19.47
CA GLY A 392 -9.30 -24.02 19.76
C GLY A 392 -9.58 -24.06 21.28
N GLY A 393 -10.12 -22.99 21.83
CA GLY A 393 -10.37 -22.82 23.26
C GLY A 393 -9.19 -22.29 24.09
N ASP A 394 -8.00 -22.13 23.52
CA ASP A 394 -6.85 -21.56 24.23
C ASP A 394 -7.05 -20.07 24.55
N TRP A 395 -6.46 -19.65 25.66
CA TRP A 395 -6.35 -18.22 26.00
C TRP A 395 -5.07 -17.65 25.39
N VAL A 396 -5.21 -16.59 24.59
CA VAL A 396 -4.11 -15.90 23.93
C VAL A 396 -3.97 -14.48 24.48
N THR A 397 -2.75 -14.09 24.82
CA THR A 397 -2.42 -12.71 25.17
C THR A 397 -1.74 -12.04 24.00
N LEU A 398 -2.27 -10.90 23.55
CA LEU A 398 -1.67 -10.02 22.56
C LEU A 398 -1.17 -8.76 23.25
N ASP A 399 0.09 -8.40 23.03
CA ASP A 399 0.77 -7.36 23.78
C ASP A 399 1.62 -6.46 22.87
N ALA A 400 1.18 -5.23 22.68
CA ALA A 400 1.85 -4.16 21.94
C ALA A 400 2.44 -3.09 22.87
N SER A 401 2.54 -3.35 24.19
CA SER A 401 3.09 -2.39 25.16
C SER A 401 4.53 -1.96 24.94
N PRO A 402 5.41 -2.72 24.20
CA PRO A 402 6.74 -2.24 23.84
C PRO A 402 6.79 -1.16 22.76
N SER A 403 5.65 -0.80 22.17
CA SER A 403 5.57 0.27 21.17
C SER A 403 6.02 1.62 21.74
N SER A 404 6.62 2.44 20.89
CA SER A 404 7.15 3.75 21.29
C SER A 404 6.90 4.79 20.21
N ASP A 405 7.03 6.05 20.59
CA ASP A 405 6.95 7.17 19.68
C ASP A 405 8.30 7.89 19.60
N PRO A 406 8.82 8.22 18.40
CA PRO A 406 10.11 8.90 18.25
C PRO A 406 10.10 10.35 18.77
N ASP A 407 8.94 11.02 18.77
CA ASP A 407 8.78 12.39 19.26
C ASP A 407 8.38 12.44 20.74
N GLY A 408 8.11 11.27 21.34
CA GLY A 408 7.71 11.13 22.74
C GLY A 408 6.21 11.31 22.97
N ASP A 409 5.42 11.25 21.94
CA ASP A 409 3.96 11.36 22.03
C ASP A 409 3.31 10.16 22.73
N SER A 410 2.20 10.42 23.39
CA SER A 410 1.39 9.35 23.99
C SER A 410 0.71 8.51 22.92
N LEU A 411 0.67 7.19 23.13
CA LEU A 411 0.09 6.24 22.19
C LEU A 411 -1.33 5.82 22.57
N SER A 412 -2.18 5.67 21.57
CA SER A 412 -3.49 5.01 21.63
C SER A 412 -3.41 3.68 20.90
N PHE A 413 -4.14 2.69 21.42
CA PHE A 413 -4.18 1.34 20.85
C PHE A 413 -5.62 1.02 20.44
N LEU A 414 -5.77 0.27 19.35
CA LEU A 414 -7.04 -0.32 18.93
C LEU A 414 -6.77 -1.67 18.30
N TRP A 415 -7.34 -2.73 18.88
CA TRP A 415 -7.26 -4.07 18.32
C TRP A 415 -8.51 -4.38 17.50
N LEU A 416 -8.32 -4.88 16.29
CA LEU A 416 -9.36 -5.18 15.31
C LEU A 416 -9.21 -6.61 14.82
N ALA A 417 -10.30 -7.38 14.78
CA ALA A 417 -10.36 -8.59 13.97
C ALA A 417 -10.50 -8.21 12.48
N TYR A 418 -9.81 -8.95 11.61
CA TYR A 418 -9.95 -8.80 10.15
C TYR A 418 -10.37 -10.17 9.56
N PRO A 419 -11.65 -10.53 9.69
CA PRO A 419 -12.12 -11.87 9.37
C PRO A 419 -11.99 -12.22 7.89
N GLU A 420 -12.10 -11.22 6.99
CA GLU A 420 -12.01 -11.42 5.55
C GLU A 420 -10.61 -11.86 5.10
N ALA A 421 -9.57 -11.54 5.87
CA ALA A 421 -8.19 -11.90 5.58
C ALA A 421 -7.83 -13.34 5.97
N GLY A 422 -8.63 -13.96 6.87
CA GLY A 422 -8.40 -15.31 7.38
C GLY A 422 -9.34 -16.37 6.81
N THR A 423 -9.16 -17.62 7.29
CA THR A 423 -10.03 -18.74 6.94
C THR A 423 -11.02 -19.13 8.05
N LEU A 424 -10.87 -18.52 9.23
CA LEU A 424 -11.74 -18.77 10.38
C LEU A 424 -13.18 -18.31 10.05
N LYS A 425 -14.15 -19.23 10.19
CA LYS A 425 -15.58 -18.94 9.93
C LYS A 425 -16.32 -18.41 11.14
N ALA A 426 -15.91 -18.83 12.34
CA ALA A 426 -16.48 -18.32 13.59
C ALA A 426 -15.97 -16.90 13.88
N PRO A 427 -16.78 -16.02 14.47
CA PRO A 427 -16.30 -14.72 14.89
C PRO A 427 -15.23 -14.86 15.97
N LEU A 428 -14.12 -14.13 15.82
CA LEU A 428 -13.15 -14.02 16.88
C LEU A 428 -13.78 -13.16 18.01
N PRO A 429 -13.73 -13.59 19.30
CA PRO A 429 -14.33 -12.85 20.41
C PRO A 429 -13.47 -11.63 20.80
N LEU A 430 -13.31 -10.74 19.83
CA LEU A 430 -12.58 -9.48 19.94
C LEU A 430 -13.55 -8.35 19.64
N GLY A 431 -13.84 -7.56 20.66
CA GLY A 431 -14.66 -6.35 20.55
C GLY A 431 -13.82 -5.15 20.10
N THR A 432 -14.09 -4.01 20.71
CA THR A 432 -13.29 -2.79 20.54
C THR A 432 -12.34 -2.66 21.72
N GLU A 433 -11.16 -3.24 21.61
CA GLU A 433 -10.15 -3.29 22.66
C GLU A 433 -9.11 -2.19 22.45
N VAL A 434 -8.88 -1.37 23.50
CA VAL A 434 -8.06 -0.14 23.44
C VAL A 434 -6.86 -0.15 24.38
N GLN A 435 -6.61 -1.27 25.06
CA GLN A 435 -5.41 -1.42 25.88
C GLN A 435 -4.22 -1.86 25.04
N ALA A 436 -3.00 -1.49 25.49
CA ALA A 436 -1.78 -1.96 24.87
C ALA A 436 -1.65 -3.50 24.90
N ARG A 437 -2.23 -4.12 25.94
CA ARG A 437 -2.25 -5.57 26.16
C ARG A 437 -3.68 -6.06 26.36
N ILE A 438 -4.05 -7.08 25.59
CA ILE A 438 -5.38 -7.70 25.65
C ILE A 438 -5.26 -9.22 25.75
N GLY A 439 -6.36 -9.85 26.15
CA GLY A 439 -6.51 -11.30 26.13
C GLY A 439 -7.78 -11.70 25.38
N LEU A 440 -7.70 -12.77 24.62
CA LEU A 440 -8.87 -13.36 23.96
C LEU A 440 -8.82 -14.88 24.03
N ARG A 441 -9.97 -15.51 23.96
CA ARG A 441 -10.10 -16.96 23.86
C ARG A 441 -10.35 -17.32 22.38
N THR A 442 -9.53 -18.22 21.84
CA THR A 442 -9.74 -18.70 20.47
C THR A 442 -11.03 -19.53 20.40
N PRO A 443 -11.81 -19.41 19.31
CA PRO A 443 -12.97 -20.29 19.10
C PRO A 443 -12.51 -21.74 18.87
N GLU A 444 -13.38 -22.69 19.23
CA GLU A 444 -13.20 -24.09 18.84
C GLU A 444 -13.34 -24.22 17.32
N VAL A 445 -12.52 -25.06 16.71
CA VAL A 445 -12.51 -25.31 15.27
C VAL A 445 -12.45 -26.81 14.99
N ASP A 446 -13.13 -27.25 13.92
CA ASP A 446 -13.14 -28.66 13.49
C ASP A 446 -11.98 -28.99 12.52
N ALA A 447 -11.38 -27.97 11.92
CA ALA A 447 -10.26 -28.05 11.01
C ALA A 447 -9.32 -26.85 11.21
N PRO A 448 -8.02 -26.95 10.84
CA PRO A 448 -7.09 -25.84 10.92
C PRO A 448 -7.64 -24.57 10.27
N ALA A 449 -7.53 -23.45 10.96
CA ALA A 449 -8.02 -22.14 10.51
C ALA A 449 -7.04 -21.02 10.84
N THR A 450 -7.11 -19.95 10.09
CA THR A 450 -6.33 -18.72 10.37
C THR A 450 -7.25 -17.56 10.72
N ALA A 451 -6.85 -16.75 11.71
CA ALA A 451 -7.51 -15.51 12.04
C ALA A 451 -6.49 -14.36 12.05
N HIS A 452 -6.86 -13.24 11.46
CA HIS A 452 -6.02 -12.04 11.44
C HIS A 452 -6.51 -11.05 12.48
N VAL A 453 -5.60 -10.61 13.35
CA VAL A 453 -5.82 -9.54 14.32
C VAL A 453 -4.85 -8.42 14.00
N ILE A 454 -5.36 -7.19 13.94
CA ILE A 454 -4.58 -5.99 13.68
C ILE A 454 -4.54 -5.14 14.94
N VAL A 455 -3.35 -4.78 15.43
CA VAL A 455 -3.23 -3.65 16.34
C VAL A 455 -2.94 -2.40 15.53
N GLN A 456 -3.75 -1.39 15.74
CA GLN A 456 -3.56 -0.02 15.27
C GLN A 456 -3.01 0.79 16.44
N VAL A 457 -1.86 1.41 16.25
CA VAL A 457 -1.21 2.28 17.23
C VAL A 457 -1.15 3.69 16.63
N THR A 458 -1.76 4.64 17.31
CA THR A 458 -1.87 6.03 16.87
C THR A 458 -1.28 6.94 17.94
N ASP A 459 -0.38 7.86 17.53
CA ASP A 459 0.19 8.88 18.38
C ASP A 459 -0.81 10.02 18.69
N LYS A 460 -0.36 11.02 19.46
CA LYS A 460 -1.11 12.23 19.78
C LYS A 460 -0.51 13.48 19.14
N GLY A 461 0.38 13.29 18.16
CA GLY A 461 0.96 14.36 17.37
C GLY A 461 -0.03 15.05 16.43
N THR A 462 0.46 15.97 15.61
CA THR A 462 -0.38 16.73 14.68
C THR A 462 0.27 16.78 13.28
N PRO A 463 -0.38 16.14 12.28
CA PRO A 463 -1.54 15.25 12.37
C PRO A 463 -1.22 13.98 13.14
N ALA A 464 -2.21 13.34 13.76
CA ALA A 464 -2.02 12.07 14.43
C ALA A 464 -1.68 10.96 13.44
N LEU A 465 -0.59 10.23 13.68
CA LEU A 465 -0.07 9.23 12.78
C LEU A 465 -0.31 7.80 13.29
N THR A 466 -0.57 6.90 12.36
CA THR A 466 -0.92 5.52 12.67
C THR A 466 0.05 4.55 12.03
N ARG A 467 0.48 3.57 12.80
CA ARG A 467 1.17 2.35 12.33
C ARG A 467 0.47 1.13 12.90
N TYR A 468 0.76 0.00 12.31
CA TYR A 468 0.04 -1.23 12.60
C TYR A 468 1.01 -2.36 12.90
N GLN A 469 0.45 -3.44 13.43
CA GLN A 469 1.05 -4.76 13.37
C GLN A 469 -0.05 -5.80 13.17
N ARG A 470 0.17 -6.65 12.18
CA ARG A 470 -0.68 -7.81 11.93
C ARG A 470 -0.21 -8.99 12.77
N VAL A 471 -1.14 -9.64 13.45
CA VAL A 471 -0.93 -10.93 14.14
C VAL A 471 -1.79 -11.98 13.46
N ILE A 472 -1.20 -13.10 13.09
CA ILE A 472 -1.90 -14.25 12.49
C ILE A 472 -1.97 -15.36 13.53
N LEU A 473 -3.19 -15.78 13.87
CA LEU A 473 -3.43 -16.93 14.73
C LEU A 473 -3.67 -18.15 13.83
N HIS A 474 -2.79 -19.14 13.90
CA HIS A 474 -2.97 -20.46 13.32
C HIS A 474 -3.66 -21.33 14.37
N ILE A 475 -4.96 -21.57 14.18
CA ILE A 475 -5.81 -22.25 15.16
C ILE A 475 -5.99 -23.69 14.73
N GLU A 476 -5.47 -24.62 15.53
CA GLU A 476 -5.63 -26.05 15.33
C GLU A 476 -6.84 -26.58 16.13
N PRO A 477 -7.49 -27.65 15.67
CA PRO A 477 -8.50 -28.34 16.47
C PRO A 477 -7.96 -28.75 17.85
N LYS A 478 -8.82 -28.77 18.84
CA LYS A 478 -8.48 -29.32 20.16
C LYS A 478 -8.13 -30.79 20.00
N ALA A 479 -7.07 -31.22 20.66
CA ALA A 479 -6.77 -32.66 20.67
C ALA A 479 -7.96 -33.45 21.27
N PRO A 480 -8.34 -34.61 20.71
CA PRO A 480 -9.44 -35.41 21.20
C PRO A 480 -9.24 -35.89 22.65
#